data_0ea81532742ae7719f4f04c4ef07a025
#
_entry.id   0ea81532742ae7719f4f04c4ef07a025
#
_cell.length_a   1.000
_cell.length_b   1.000
_cell.length_c   1.000
_cell.angle_alpha   90.00
_cell.angle_beta   90.00
_cell.angle_gamma   90.00
#
_symmetry.space_group_name_H-M   'P 1'
#
loop_
_entity.id
_entity.type
_entity.pdbx_description
1 polymer ?
#
loop_
_entity_poly.entity_id
_entity_poly.type
_entity_poly.pdbx_seq_one_letter_code
_entity_poly.pdbx_strand_id
1 'polypeptide(L)'
;MILEENRTASYIRSLYTGNTELLDTIEQEALRDYVPIIRVETQSLLKLLLKQKKPRRILELGTAVGFSALLMCEYAPSDCHVTTIENYEKRIPVAKHNFERAGKCDQITLLEGDAMEIIKTLDGPYDFIFVDAAKAQYIHYFPELMRLLEQ
;
A
#
# COMPACT_ATOMS: atom_id res chain seq x y z
N MET A 1 15.59 -16.93 -16.78
CA MET A 1 14.42 -17.84 -16.62
C MET A 1 13.19 -17.05 -17.01
N ILE A 2 12.70 -17.26 -18.21
CA ILE A 2 11.44 -16.68 -18.68
C ILE A 2 10.37 -17.41 -17.88
N LEU A 3 9.73 -16.73 -16.95
CA LEU A 3 8.57 -17.26 -16.25
C LEU A 3 7.51 -17.46 -17.33
N GLU A 4 7.16 -18.72 -17.62
CA GLU A 4 5.97 -19.04 -18.39
C GLU A 4 4.82 -18.25 -17.77
N GLU A 5 4.20 -17.41 -18.57
CA GLU A 5 3.02 -16.68 -18.13
C GLU A 5 1.97 -17.71 -17.70
N ASN A 6 1.73 -17.80 -16.42
CA ASN A 6 0.75 -18.71 -15.89
C ASN A 6 -0.62 -18.32 -16.48
N ARG A 7 -1.29 -19.26 -17.17
CA ARG A 7 -2.61 -19.04 -17.80
C ARG A 7 -3.62 -18.40 -16.83
N THR A 8 -3.52 -18.72 -15.54
CA THR A 8 -4.34 -18.12 -14.48
C THR A 8 -4.04 -16.63 -14.29
N ALA A 9 -2.76 -16.24 -14.27
CA ALA A 9 -2.37 -14.83 -14.16
C ALA A 9 -2.83 -14.03 -15.39
N SER A 10 -2.67 -14.58 -16.59
CA SER A 10 -3.15 -13.97 -17.84
C SER A 10 -4.67 -13.80 -17.82
N TYR A 11 -5.41 -14.80 -17.31
CA TYR A 11 -6.87 -14.71 -17.18
C TYR A 11 -7.28 -13.62 -16.19
N ILE A 12 -6.66 -13.57 -14.99
CA ILE A 12 -6.93 -12.53 -14.00
C ILE A 12 -6.66 -11.14 -14.58
N ARG A 13 -5.53 -10.96 -15.28
CA ARG A 13 -5.20 -9.70 -15.96
C ARG A 13 -6.22 -9.30 -17.02
N SER A 14 -6.78 -10.26 -17.74
CA SER A 14 -7.82 -9.98 -18.75
C SER A 14 -9.13 -9.45 -18.17
N LEU A 15 -9.38 -9.70 -16.89
CA LEU A 15 -10.55 -9.20 -16.15
C LEU A 15 -10.29 -7.84 -15.49
N TYR A 16 -9.06 -7.35 -15.53
CA TYR A 16 -8.69 -6.10 -14.88
C TYR A 16 -9.26 -4.90 -15.65
N THR A 17 -9.99 -4.05 -14.94
CA THR A 17 -10.68 -2.87 -15.51
C THR A 17 -9.91 -1.55 -15.32
N GLY A 18 -8.66 -1.62 -14.82
CA GLY A 18 -7.87 -0.42 -14.51
C GLY A 18 -8.18 0.17 -13.13
N ASN A 19 -7.55 1.28 -12.86
CA ASN A 19 -7.76 2.13 -11.68
C ASN A 19 -8.40 3.47 -12.10
N THR A 20 -8.30 4.48 -11.25
CA THR A 20 -8.56 5.86 -11.63
C THR A 20 -7.43 6.37 -12.54
N GLU A 21 -7.71 7.36 -13.38
CA GLU A 21 -6.72 7.95 -14.30
C GLU A 21 -5.43 8.39 -13.58
N LEU A 22 -5.56 8.94 -12.38
CA LEU A 22 -4.41 9.35 -11.58
C LEU A 22 -3.59 8.16 -11.10
N LEU A 23 -4.24 7.10 -10.60
CA LEU A 23 -3.55 5.89 -10.16
C LEU A 23 -2.83 5.20 -11.32
N ASP A 24 -3.48 5.11 -12.49
CA ASP A 24 -2.86 4.56 -13.69
C ASP A 24 -1.65 5.41 -14.13
N THR A 25 -1.74 6.74 -14.00
CA THR A 25 -0.60 7.64 -14.28
C THR A 25 0.56 7.40 -13.31
N ILE A 26 0.29 7.32 -11.99
CA ILE A 26 1.31 7.05 -10.97
C ILE A 26 1.96 5.67 -11.20
N GLU A 27 1.17 4.66 -11.58
CA GLU A 27 1.69 3.34 -11.95
C GLU A 27 2.66 3.41 -13.12
N GLN A 28 2.31 4.11 -14.19
CA GLN A 28 3.18 4.28 -15.36
C GLN A 28 4.46 5.08 -15.02
N GLU A 29 4.35 6.12 -14.21
CA GLU A 29 5.50 6.88 -13.72
C GLU A 29 6.44 5.99 -12.91
N ALA A 30 5.91 5.19 -11.97
CA ALA A 30 6.69 4.25 -11.16
C ALA A 30 7.40 3.19 -12.01
N LEU A 31 6.70 2.60 -12.99
CA LEU A 31 7.27 1.60 -13.90
C LEU A 31 8.38 2.18 -14.75
N ARG A 32 8.21 3.40 -15.28
CA ARG A 32 9.24 4.11 -16.04
C ARG A 32 10.50 4.38 -15.20
N ASP A 33 10.31 4.71 -13.93
CA ASP A 33 11.39 5.04 -13.00
C ASP A 33 11.93 3.80 -12.27
N TYR A 34 11.54 2.60 -12.72
CA TYR A 34 11.94 1.30 -12.16
C TYR A 34 11.63 1.16 -10.66
N VAL A 35 10.58 1.81 -10.18
CA VAL A 35 10.09 1.63 -8.81
C VAL A 35 9.16 0.43 -8.76
N PRO A 36 9.46 -0.59 -7.95
CA PRO A 36 8.56 -1.74 -7.80
C PRO A 36 7.27 -1.28 -7.10
N ILE A 37 6.15 -1.66 -7.69
CA ILE A 37 4.82 -1.50 -7.13
C ILE A 37 4.07 -2.82 -7.14
N ILE A 38 2.99 -2.92 -6.40
CA ILE A 38 2.16 -4.13 -6.33
C ILE A 38 1.58 -4.49 -7.70
N ARG A 39 1.64 -5.77 -8.04
CA ARG A 39 1.13 -6.29 -9.32
C ARG A 39 -0.39 -6.22 -9.39
N VAL A 40 -0.94 -6.25 -10.59
CA VAL A 40 -2.38 -6.20 -10.87
C VAL A 40 -3.17 -7.25 -10.09
N GLU A 41 -2.61 -8.46 -9.94
CA GLU A 41 -3.22 -9.53 -9.16
C GLU A 41 -3.36 -9.15 -7.67
N THR A 42 -2.30 -8.55 -7.11
CA THR A 42 -2.30 -8.06 -5.73
C THR A 42 -3.24 -6.85 -5.58
N GLN A 43 -3.25 -5.93 -6.55
CA GLN A 43 -4.20 -4.82 -6.57
C GLN A 43 -5.64 -5.32 -6.54
N SER A 44 -5.97 -6.32 -7.35
CA SER A 44 -7.32 -6.91 -7.44
C SER A 44 -7.74 -7.55 -6.12
N LEU A 45 -6.84 -8.31 -5.48
CA LEU A 45 -7.09 -8.93 -4.17
C LEU A 45 -7.28 -7.85 -3.09
N LEU A 46 -6.40 -6.84 -3.07
CA LEU A 46 -6.48 -5.75 -2.10
C LEU A 46 -7.81 -5.00 -2.22
N LYS A 47 -8.24 -4.66 -3.44
CA LYS A 47 -9.56 -4.04 -3.70
C LYS A 47 -10.71 -4.88 -3.16
N LEU A 48 -10.66 -6.21 -3.34
CA LEU A 48 -11.69 -7.13 -2.82
C LEU A 48 -11.74 -7.11 -1.29
N LEU A 49 -10.57 -7.25 -0.64
CA LEU A 49 -10.46 -7.27 0.82
C LEU A 49 -10.93 -5.95 1.44
N LEU A 50 -10.57 -4.80 0.86
CA LEU A 50 -11.00 -3.49 1.33
C LEU A 50 -12.52 -3.31 1.23
N LYS A 51 -13.13 -3.75 0.13
CA LYS A 51 -14.58 -3.70 -0.04
C LYS A 51 -15.34 -4.60 0.95
N GLN A 52 -14.76 -5.75 1.32
CA GLN A 52 -15.36 -6.69 2.28
C GLN A 52 -15.16 -6.21 3.72
N LYS A 53 -13.92 -5.89 4.09
CA LYS A 53 -13.59 -5.49 5.48
C LYS A 53 -14.08 -4.09 5.81
N LYS A 54 -14.09 -3.16 4.83
CA LYS A 54 -14.43 -1.73 4.99
C LYS A 54 -13.63 -1.09 6.13
N PRO A 55 -12.30 -1.17 6.09
CA PRO A 55 -11.46 -0.69 7.17
C PRO A 55 -11.54 0.83 7.31
N ARG A 56 -11.41 1.32 8.54
CA ARG A 56 -11.34 2.75 8.87
C ARG A 56 -9.93 3.19 9.24
N ARG A 57 -9.12 2.26 9.77
CA ARG A 57 -7.73 2.52 10.14
C ARG A 57 -6.83 1.48 9.50
N ILE A 58 -6.05 1.91 8.53
CA ILE A 58 -5.09 1.05 7.81
C ILE A 58 -3.68 1.42 8.22
N LEU A 59 -2.85 0.42 8.47
CA LEU A 59 -1.40 0.56 8.61
C LEU A 59 -0.72 -0.08 7.39
N GLU A 60 0.18 0.66 6.76
CA GLU A 60 1.02 0.16 5.66
C GLU A 60 2.50 0.25 6.03
N LEU A 61 3.24 -0.83 5.79
CA LEU A 61 4.68 -0.86 5.87
C LEU A 61 5.27 -0.93 4.45
N GLY A 62 5.95 0.14 4.05
CA GLY A 62 6.51 0.30 2.70
C GLY A 62 5.62 1.16 1.80
N THR A 63 5.81 2.49 1.87
CA THR A 63 5.04 3.46 1.07
C THR A 63 5.48 3.49 -0.39
N ALA A 64 6.78 3.33 -0.66
CA ALA A 64 7.41 3.57 -1.96
C ALA A 64 6.99 4.95 -2.54
N VAL A 65 6.30 4.98 -3.67
CA VAL A 65 5.79 6.20 -4.30
C VAL A 65 4.35 6.54 -3.87
N GLY A 66 3.78 5.81 -2.92
CA GLY A 66 2.43 6.04 -2.38
C GLY A 66 1.29 5.42 -3.18
N PHE A 67 1.59 4.57 -4.17
CA PHE A 67 0.58 3.96 -5.03
C PHE A 67 -0.43 3.11 -4.23
N SER A 68 0.05 2.17 -3.41
CA SER A 68 -0.79 1.29 -2.61
C SER A 68 -1.60 2.04 -1.55
N ALA A 69 -1.01 3.05 -0.89
CA ALA A 69 -1.73 3.91 0.04
C ALA A 69 -2.90 4.63 -0.63
N LEU A 70 -2.67 5.20 -1.82
CA LEU A 70 -3.72 5.85 -2.62
C LEU A 70 -4.78 4.86 -3.10
N LEU A 71 -4.37 3.67 -3.55
CA LEU A 71 -5.30 2.60 -3.92
C LEU A 71 -6.19 2.21 -2.73
N MET A 72 -5.62 2.10 -1.53
CA MET A 72 -6.38 1.79 -0.32
C MET A 72 -7.38 2.90 0.03
N CYS A 73 -7.02 4.17 -0.10
CA CYS A 73 -7.94 5.29 0.07
C CYS A 73 -9.10 5.30 -0.94
N GLU A 74 -8.85 4.83 -2.17
CA GLU A 74 -9.89 4.81 -3.22
C GLU A 74 -10.95 3.72 -2.98
N TYR A 75 -10.54 2.57 -2.43
CA TYR A 75 -11.42 1.40 -2.28
C TYR A 75 -11.90 1.15 -0.85
N ALA A 76 -11.34 1.82 0.15
CA ALA A 76 -11.83 1.82 1.52
C ALA A 76 -12.97 2.87 1.70
N PRO A 77 -13.69 2.86 2.84
CA PRO A 77 -14.65 3.91 3.15
C PRO A 77 -14.02 5.31 3.13
N SER A 78 -14.80 6.34 2.80
CA SER A 78 -14.31 7.72 2.68
C SER A 78 -13.76 8.31 3.99
N ASP A 79 -14.17 7.76 5.13
CA ASP A 79 -13.68 8.09 6.47
C ASP A 79 -12.48 7.24 6.91
N CYS A 80 -11.93 6.42 6.01
CA CYS A 80 -10.73 5.64 6.25
C CYS A 80 -9.50 6.55 6.36
N HIS A 81 -8.60 6.21 7.29
CA HIS A 81 -7.29 6.85 7.42
C HIS A 81 -6.18 5.82 7.25
N VAL A 82 -5.21 6.12 6.39
CA VAL A 82 -4.04 5.28 6.12
C VAL A 82 -2.82 5.87 6.80
N THR A 83 -2.19 5.11 7.68
CA THR A 83 -0.85 5.42 8.20
C THR A 83 0.15 4.58 7.42
N THR A 84 1.11 5.18 6.76
CA THR A 84 2.11 4.48 5.95
C THR A 84 3.53 4.86 6.35
N ILE A 85 4.48 3.92 6.26
CA ILE A 85 5.85 4.10 6.75
C ILE A 85 6.85 3.91 5.61
N GLU A 86 7.79 4.85 5.47
CA GLU A 86 8.88 4.77 4.48
C GLU A 86 10.19 5.32 5.07
N ASN A 87 11.29 4.64 4.79
CA ASN A 87 12.62 5.08 5.22
C ASN A 87 13.51 5.53 4.05
N TYR A 88 13.12 5.31 2.81
CA TYR A 88 13.95 5.65 1.67
C TYR A 88 13.74 7.12 1.25
N GLU A 89 14.69 7.96 1.63
CA GLU A 89 14.65 9.43 1.47
C GLU A 89 14.30 9.90 0.05
N LYS A 90 14.67 9.14 -0.99
CA LYS A 90 14.38 9.52 -2.39
C LYS A 90 12.92 9.28 -2.78
N ARG A 91 12.21 8.36 -2.12
CA ARG A 91 10.81 8.03 -2.42
C ARG A 91 9.83 8.90 -1.63
N ILE A 92 10.20 9.32 -0.44
CA ILE A 92 9.36 10.14 0.44
C ILE A 92 8.80 11.39 -0.25
N PRO A 93 9.63 12.24 -0.93
CA PRO A 93 9.09 13.41 -1.63
C PRO A 93 8.13 13.05 -2.77
N VAL A 94 8.38 11.94 -3.47
CA VAL A 94 7.52 11.46 -4.56
C VAL A 94 6.17 11.02 -4.01
N ALA A 95 6.16 10.25 -2.92
CA ALA A 95 4.92 9.82 -2.25
C ALA A 95 4.09 11.03 -1.78
N LYS A 96 4.72 12.00 -1.10
CA LYS A 96 4.06 13.23 -0.66
C LYS A 96 3.43 13.99 -1.82
N HIS A 97 4.18 14.17 -2.92
CA HIS A 97 3.67 14.81 -4.13
C HIS A 97 2.46 14.06 -4.72
N ASN A 98 2.49 12.74 -4.73
CA ASN A 98 1.38 11.93 -5.21
C ASN A 98 0.14 12.06 -4.30
N PHE A 99 0.31 12.15 -2.98
CA PHE A 99 -0.79 12.40 -2.04
C PHE A 99 -1.42 13.78 -2.25
N GLU A 100 -0.61 14.81 -2.54
CA GLU A 100 -1.09 16.15 -2.90
C GLU A 100 -1.87 16.13 -4.21
N ARG A 101 -1.34 15.50 -5.28
CA ARG A 101 -2.01 15.34 -6.58
C ARG A 101 -3.37 14.66 -6.44
N ALA A 102 -3.47 13.70 -5.53
CA ALA A 102 -4.70 12.96 -5.26
C ALA A 102 -5.67 13.69 -4.31
N GLY A 103 -5.27 14.79 -3.68
CA GLY A 103 -6.07 15.47 -2.65
C GLY A 103 -6.33 14.59 -1.43
N LYS A 104 -5.36 13.72 -1.06
CA LYS A 104 -5.49 12.72 0.00
C LYS A 104 -4.63 12.99 1.23
N CYS A 105 -4.02 14.17 1.32
CA CYS A 105 -3.16 14.55 2.45
C CYS A 105 -3.85 14.45 3.82
N ASP A 106 -5.15 14.68 3.89
CA ASP A 106 -5.92 14.57 5.14
C ASP A 106 -6.27 13.12 5.50
N GLN A 107 -6.20 12.19 4.53
CA GLN A 107 -6.53 10.78 4.71
C GLN A 107 -5.27 9.89 4.88
N ILE A 108 -4.08 10.42 4.60
CA ILE A 108 -2.83 9.65 4.64
C ILE A 108 -1.83 10.36 5.54
N THR A 109 -1.33 9.64 6.54
CA THR A 109 -0.19 10.05 7.36
C THR A 109 1.05 9.24 6.95
N LEU A 110 2.05 9.92 6.38
CA LEU A 110 3.34 9.33 6.08
C LEU A 110 4.29 9.51 7.26
N LEU A 111 4.76 8.42 7.82
CA LEU A 111 5.77 8.39 8.87
C LEU A 111 7.14 8.04 8.23
N GLU A 112 8.12 8.91 8.44
CA GLU A 112 9.44 8.79 7.85
C GLU A 112 10.39 8.11 8.85
N GLY A 113 10.95 6.97 8.47
CA GLY A 113 11.93 6.26 9.28
C GLY A 113 11.84 4.74 9.20
N ASP A 114 12.60 4.09 10.07
CA ASP A 114 12.63 2.64 10.15
C ASP A 114 11.30 2.07 10.67
N ALA A 115 10.71 1.17 9.89
CA ALA A 115 9.40 0.61 10.20
C ALA A 115 9.41 -0.14 11.54
N MET A 116 10.51 -0.86 11.87
CA MET A 116 10.64 -1.63 13.10
C MET A 116 10.63 -0.73 14.34
N GLU A 117 11.24 0.44 14.25
CA GLU A 117 11.23 1.40 15.36
C GLU A 117 9.90 2.12 15.46
N ILE A 118 9.31 2.51 14.32
CA ILE A 118 8.05 3.26 14.31
C ILE A 118 6.90 2.41 14.83
N ILE A 119 6.73 1.15 14.38
CA ILE A 119 5.59 0.31 14.81
C ILE A 119 5.54 0.07 16.30
N LYS A 120 6.70 0.08 17.00
CA LYS A 120 6.76 -0.04 18.47
C LYS A 120 6.13 1.16 19.19
N THR A 121 6.10 2.33 18.54
CA THR A 121 5.58 3.57 19.11
C THR A 121 4.13 3.86 18.75
N LEU A 122 3.56 3.09 17.82
CA LEU A 122 2.19 3.28 17.38
C LEU A 122 1.18 2.72 18.37
N ASP A 123 0.06 3.41 18.47
CA ASP A 123 -1.12 2.97 19.20
C ASP A 123 -2.15 2.37 18.25
N GLY A 124 -2.54 1.11 18.54
CA GLY A 124 -3.64 0.45 17.84
C GLY A 124 -5.02 0.90 18.32
N PRO A 125 -6.09 0.21 17.93
CA PRO A 125 -6.08 -0.84 16.93
C PRO A 125 -6.11 -0.31 15.50
N TYR A 126 -5.49 -1.07 14.58
CA TYR A 126 -5.71 -0.95 13.14
C TYR A 126 -6.59 -2.12 12.70
N ASP A 127 -7.56 -1.88 11.85
CA ASP A 127 -8.48 -2.91 11.39
C ASP A 127 -8.04 -3.56 10.05
N PHE A 128 -6.97 -3.02 9.46
CA PHE A 128 -6.28 -3.61 8.30
C PHE A 128 -4.80 -3.26 8.34
N ILE A 129 -3.94 -4.24 8.11
CA ILE A 129 -2.48 -4.02 8.02
C ILE A 129 -1.96 -4.60 6.70
N PHE A 130 -1.31 -3.76 5.90
CA PHE A 130 -0.67 -4.13 4.65
C PHE A 130 0.85 -4.04 4.76
N VAL A 131 1.56 -5.15 4.51
CA VAL A 131 3.01 -5.24 4.65
C VAL A 131 3.65 -5.51 3.29
N ASP A 132 4.23 -4.48 2.69
CA ASP A 132 5.00 -4.56 1.44
C ASP A 132 6.42 -4.00 1.62
N ALA A 133 7.00 -4.27 2.79
CA ALA A 133 8.37 -3.92 3.15
C ALA A 133 9.36 -5.05 2.82
N ALA A 134 10.62 -4.89 3.23
CA ALA A 134 11.66 -5.91 3.01
C ALA A 134 11.28 -7.27 3.61
N LYS A 135 11.09 -8.28 2.77
CA LYS A 135 10.59 -9.62 3.14
C LYS A 135 11.37 -10.29 4.25
N ALA A 136 12.69 -10.06 4.32
CA ALA A 136 13.54 -10.61 5.38
C ALA A 136 13.18 -10.12 6.79
N GLN A 137 12.43 -9.05 6.91
CA GLN A 137 12.04 -8.45 8.19
C GLN A 137 10.64 -8.90 8.68
N TYR A 138 9.86 -9.62 7.89
CA TYR A 138 8.46 -9.97 8.23
C TYR A 138 8.34 -10.69 9.55
N ILE A 139 9.24 -11.64 9.84
CA ILE A 139 9.23 -12.39 11.10
C ILE A 139 9.42 -11.47 12.33
N HIS A 140 10.17 -10.39 12.16
CA HIS A 140 10.44 -9.42 13.23
C HIS A 140 9.28 -8.44 13.42
N TYR A 141 8.57 -8.07 12.32
CA TYR A 141 7.40 -7.21 12.40
C TYR A 141 6.20 -7.90 13.05
N PHE A 142 6.03 -9.20 12.85
CA PHE A 142 4.81 -9.94 13.14
C PHE A 142 4.29 -9.76 14.59
N PRO A 143 5.11 -9.85 15.66
CA PRO A 143 4.60 -9.68 17.04
C PRO A 143 4.00 -8.29 17.26
N GLU A 144 4.65 -7.24 16.77
CA GLU A 144 4.17 -5.86 16.91
C GLU A 144 2.93 -5.60 16.04
N LEU A 145 2.87 -6.15 14.83
CA LEU A 145 1.69 -6.03 13.97
C LEU A 145 0.48 -6.72 14.60
N MET A 146 0.66 -7.88 15.26
CA MET A 146 -0.42 -8.55 15.99
C MET A 146 -0.90 -7.75 17.20
N ARG A 147 -0.02 -7.01 17.87
CA ARG A 147 -0.39 -6.06 18.94
C ARG A 147 -1.24 -4.90 18.41
N LEU A 148 -0.92 -4.43 17.21
CA LEU A 148 -1.57 -3.28 16.58
C LEU A 148 -2.88 -3.65 15.86
N LEU A 149 -3.07 -4.92 15.49
CA LEU A 149 -4.25 -5.37 14.76
C LEU A 149 -5.45 -5.53 15.71
N GLU A 150 -6.61 -5.07 15.28
CA GLU A 150 -7.88 -5.32 15.95
C GLU A 150 -8.18 -6.83 16.00
N GLN A 151 -8.56 -7.32 17.18
CA GLN A 151 -8.89 -8.74 17.42
C GLN A 151 -10.40 -8.98 17.27
#